data_8b9c064907cffed7e70b0225bd408151
#
_entry.id   8b9c064907cffed7e70b0225bd408151
#
_cell.length_a   1.000
_cell.length_b   1.000
_cell.length_c   1.000
_cell.angle_alpha   90.00
_cell.angle_beta   90.00
_cell.angle_gamma   90.00
#
_symmetry.space_group_name_H-M   'P 1'
#
loop_
_entity.id
_entity.type
_entity.pdbx_description
1 polymer ?
#
loop_
_entity_poly.entity_id
_entity_poly.type
_entity_poly.pdbx_seq_one_letter_code
_entity_poly.pdbx_strand_id
1 'polypeptide(L)'
;MGVSPERLAEALRAALRENEKFRKRQQKLSEPVAVVGMSCRFPGGVGSPEQLWDFLVQGRDAVSGPPADRCWDPAALPVSGGGFLHDAAEFDPAFFGMSEAEALASDPQQRLLLELSWEGFEHAGINPESLRGSRTGVYAGVIFHDYAYRLPEPPEDVPGYRYFGSAGSVAVGRLA
;
A
#
# COMPACT_ATOMS: atom_id res chain seq x y z
N MET A 1 37.78 -34.53 34.14
CA MET A 1 36.52 -34.12 34.80
C MET A 1 35.37 -34.53 33.90
N GLY A 2 34.63 -35.58 34.23
CA GLY A 2 33.47 -36.01 33.43
C GLY A 2 32.23 -35.16 33.75
N VAL A 3 31.45 -34.86 32.74
CA VAL A 3 30.15 -34.18 32.91
C VAL A 3 29.21 -35.17 33.62
N SER A 4 28.49 -34.70 34.66
CA SER A 4 27.57 -35.60 35.37
C SER A 4 26.38 -35.99 34.46
N PRO A 5 25.84 -37.21 34.59
CA PRO A 5 24.68 -37.66 33.81
C PRO A 5 23.47 -36.70 33.90
N GLU A 6 23.30 -36.06 35.05
CA GLU A 6 22.21 -35.07 35.26
C GLU A 6 22.38 -33.81 34.41
N ARG A 7 23.60 -33.25 34.36
CA ARG A 7 23.93 -32.12 33.52
C ARG A 7 23.78 -32.44 32.02
N LEU A 8 24.15 -33.66 31.64
CA LEU A 8 23.97 -34.11 30.25
C LEU A 8 22.47 -34.22 29.89
N ALA A 9 21.66 -34.78 30.79
CA ALA A 9 20.21 -34.90 30.61
C ALA A 9 19.52 -33.52 30.54
N GLU A 10 19.99 -32.58 31.36
CA GLU A 10 19.45 -31.20 31.33
C GLU A 10 19.82 -30.47 30.02
N ALA A 11 21.06 -30.58 29.57
CA ALA A 11 21.52 -30.03 28.30
C ALA A 11 20.76 -30.65 27.11
N LEU A 12 20.53 -31.97 27.14
CA LEU A 12 19.75 -32.64 26.09
C LEU A 12 18.30 -32.17 26.06
N ARG A 13 17.64 -32.01 27.22
CA ARG A 13 16.29 -31.48 27.29
C ARG A 13 16.20 -30.02 26.75
N ALA A 14 17.19 -29.18 27.07
CA ALA A 14 17.27 -27.82 26.56
C ALA A 14 17.43 -27.81 25.03
N ALA A 15 18.34 -28.62 24.49
CA ALA A 15 18.56 -28.75 23.05
C ALA A 15 17.31 -29.28 22.30
N LEU A 16 16.60 -30.24 22.87
CA LEU A 16 15.36 -30.77 22.30
C LEU A 16 14.27 -29.71 22.26
N ARG A 17 14.11 -28.92 23.32
CA ARG A 17 13.12 -27.80 23.33
C ARG A 17 13.48 -26.75 22.31
N GLU A 18 14.73 -26.43 22.13
CA GLU A 18 15.19 -25.44 21.14
C GLU A 18 14.96 -25.98 19.71
N ASN A 19 15.30 -27.24 19.46
CA ASN A 19 15.04 -27.89 18.16
C ASN A 19 13.55 -27.94 17.83
N GLU A 20 12.69 -28.19 18.83
CA GLU A 20 11.23 -28.15 18.63
C GLU A 20 10.74 -26.74 18.29
N LYS A 21 11.28 -25.69 18.93
CA LYS A 21 10.99 -24.30 18.58
C LYS A 21 11.43 -23.98 17.14
N PHE A 22 12.63 -24.41 16.75
CA PHE A 22 13.12 -24.23 15.38
C PHE A 22 12.25 -24.95 14.35
N ARG A 23 11.85 -26.18 14.61
CA ARG A 23 10.96 -26.97 13.75
C ARG A 23 9.61 -26.27 13.56
N LYS A 24 8.99 -25.81 14.66
CA LYS A 24 7.72 -25.06 14.61
C LYS A 24 7.86 -23.76 13.82
N ARG A 25 9.00 -23.07 13.96
CA ARG A 25 9.28 -21.85 13.19
C ARG A 25 9.48 -22.15 11.71
N GLN A 26 10.23 -23.17 11.35
CA GLN A 26 10.40 -23.59 9.95
C GLN A 26 9.07 -24.04 9.33
N GLN A 27 8.25 -24.77 10.06
CA GLN A 27 6.94 -25.21 9.59
C GLN A 27 6.03 -24.02 9.31
N LYS A 28 6.02 -22.99 10.17
CA LYS A 28 5.30 -21.74 9.91
C LYS A 28 5.81 -20.98 8.68
N LEU A 29 7.12 -21.01 8.42
CA LEU A 29 7.72 -20.33 7.25
C LEU A 29 7.43 -21.06 5.93
N SER A 30 7.11 -22.36 5.99
CA SER A 30 6.75 -23.17 4.82
C SER A 30 5.24 -23.32 4.64
N GLU A 31 4.43 -22.72 5.51
CA GLU A 31 2.97 -22.70 5.37
C GLU A 31 2.60 -21.90 4.11
N PRO A 32 1.79 -22.45 3.20
CA PRO A 32 1.38 -21.72 2.02
C PRO A 32 0.50 -20.52 2.43
N VAL A 33 0.73 -19.38 1.78
CA VAL A 33 -0.07 -18.17 1.94
C VAL A 33 -1.02 -18.04 0.75
N ALA A 34 -2.31 -17.91 1.02
CA ALA A 34 -3.31 -17.68 -0.01
C ALA A 34 -3.45 -16.18 -0.28
N VAL A 35 -3.41 -15.78 -1.56
CA VAL A 35 -3.84 -14.47 -2.00
C VAL A 35 -5.35 -14.55 -2.22
N VAL A 36 -6.13 -13.83 -1.42
CA VAL A 36 -7.60 -13.91 -1.42
C VAL A 36 -8.25 -12.75 -2.16
N GLY A 37 -7.55 -11.64 -2.36
CA GLY A 37 -8.02 -10.48 -3.11
C GLY A 37 -6.84 -9.74 -3.74
N MET A 38 -7.12 -9.05 -4.84
CA MET A 38 -6.16 -8.22 -5.56
C MET A 38 -6.87 -6.99 -6.10
N SER A 39 -6.18 -5.87 -6.10
CA SER A 39 -6.59 -4.63 -6.77
C SER A 39 -5.38 -3.98 -7.39
N CYS A 40 -5.59 -3.17 -8.40
CA CYS A 40 -4.48 -2.43 -9.02
C CYS A 40 -4.98 -1.17 -9.73
N ARG A 41 -4.06 -0.23 -9.91
CA ARG A 41 -4.27 0.96 -10.73
C ARG A 41 -2.99 1.20 -11.52
N PHE A 42 -3.07 1.04 -12.85
CA PHE A 42 -1.91 1.24 -13.72
C PHE A 42 -2.26 2.20 -14.86
N PRO A 43 -1.25 2.84 -15.46
CA PRO A 43 -1.42 3.62 -16.68
C PRO A 43 -2.10 2.83 -17.81
N GLY A 44 -2.75 3.54 -18.72
CA GLY A 44 -3.47 2.92 -19.83
C GLY A 44 -4.91 2.54 -19.52
N GLY A 45 -5.48 3.10 -18.44
CA GLY A 45 -6.86 2.85 -18.02
C GLY A 45 -7.06 1.47 -17.37
N VAL A 46 -6.00 0.92 -16.75
CA VAL A 46 -6.05 -0.37 -16.08
C VAL A 46 -6.45 -0.16 -14.62
N GLY A 47 -7.67 -0.55 -14.26
CA GLY A 47 -8.26 -0.44 -12.94
C GLY A 47 -8.57 -1.77 -12.26
N SER A 48 -8.25 -2.91 -12.88
CA SER A 48 -8.42 -4.22 -12.24
C SER A 48 -7.35 -5.22 -12.68
N PRO A 49 -7.14 -6.32 -11.93
CA PRO A 49 -6.23 -7.40 -12.31
C PRO A 49 -6.58 -8.02 -13.66
N GLU A 50 -7.86 -8.16 -13.99
CA GLU A 50 -8.33 -8.72 -15.26
C GLU A 50 -7.99 -7.77 -16.42
N GLN A 51 -8.21 -6.47 -16.24
CA GLN A 51 -7.82 -5.47 -17.23
C GLN A 51 -6.32 -5.42 -17.43
N LEU A 52 -5.52 -5.60 -16.36
CA LEU A 52 -4.06 -5.71 -16.47
C LEU A 52 -3.67 -6.91 -17.33
N TRP A 53 -4.30 -8.06 -17.11
CA TRP A 53 -4.06 -9.26 -17.89
C TRP A 53 -4.37 -9.05 -19.37
N ASP A 54 -5.54 -8.50 -19.66
CA ASP A 54 -5.97 -8.20 -21.04
C ASP A 54 -5.03 -7.19 -21.73
N PHE A 55 -4.60 -6.18 -20.97
CA PHE A 55 -3.66 -5.17 -21.44
C PHE A 55 -2.33 -5.80 -21.88
N LEU A 56 -1.79 -6.71 -21.06
CA LEU A 56 -0.53 -7.41 -21.31
C LEU A 56 -0.64 -8.40 -22.46
N VAL A 57 -1.71 -9.19 -22.51
CA VAL A 57 -1.94 -10.17 -23.59
C VAL A 57 -2.09 -9.51 -24.96
N GLN A 58 -2.69 -8.31 -25.00
CA GLN A 58 -2.84 -7.51 -26.22
C GLN A 58 -1.55 -6.77 -26.61
N GLY A 59 -0.51 -6.79 -25.79
CA GLY A 59 0.75 -6.07 -26.04
C GLY A 59 0.56 -4.54 -26.13
N ARG A 60 -0.40 -3.98 -25.39
CA ARG A 60 -0.70 -2.54 -25.42
C ARG A 60 0.41 -1.73 -24.76
N ASP A 61 0.59 -0.50 -25.22
CA ASP A 61 1.47 0.49 -24.63
C ASP A 61 0.65 1.48 -23.78
N ALA A 62 1.10 1.75 -22.55
CA ALA A 62 0.47 2.66 -21.60
C ALA A 62 1.04 4.08 -21.65
N VAL A 63 2.05 4.32 -22.48
CA VAL A 63 2.63 5.66 -22.62
C VAL A 63 1.60 6.60 -23.24
N SER A 64 1.33 7.70 -22.57
CA SER A 64 0.38 8.74 -22.99
C SER A 64 0.97 10.12 -22.76
N GLY A 65 0.32 11.15 -23.32
CA GLY A 65 0.64 12.53 -23.00
C GLY A 65 0.34 12.88 -21.53
N PRO A 66 0.92 13.98 -21.01
CA PRO A 66 0.70 14.40 -19.65
C PRO A 66 -0.78 14.71 -19.37
N PRO A 67 -1.28 14.44 -18.15
CA PRO A 67 -2.63 14.79 -17.74
C PRO A 67 -2.88 16.30 -17.82
N ALA A 68 -4.04 16.70 -18.36
CA ALA A 68 -4.40 18.11 -18.54
C ALA A 68 -4.77 18.83 -17.22
N ASP A 69 -5.14 18.07 -16.21
CA ASP A 69 -5.58 18.55 -14.89
C ASP A 69 -4.41 18.93 -13.95
N ARG A 70 -3.17 18.69 -14.36
CA ARG A 70 -1.98 18.89 -13.51
C ARG A 70 -1.32 20.26 -13.69
N CYS A 71 -1.86 21.12 -14.54
CA CYS A 71 -1.29 22.45 -14.85
C CYS A 71 0.18 22.41 -15.29
N TRP A 72 0.64 21.27 -15.84
CA TRP A 72 1.98 21.16 -16.39
C TRP A 72 2.03 21.81 -17.77
N ASP A 73 3.12 22.52 -18.05
CA ASP A 73 3.41 22.97 -19.41
C ASP A 73 4.03 21.81 -20.21
N PRO A 74 3.32 21.20 -21.17
CA PRO A 74 3.85 20.09 -21.95
C PRO A 74 5.15 20.46 -22.72
N ALA A 75 5.31 21.73 -23.08
CA ALA A 75 6.52 22.20 -23.80
C ALA A 75 7.74 22.29 -22.88
N ALA A 76 7.54 22.44 -21.57
CA ALA A 76 8.61 22.49 -20.58
C ALA A 76 9.01 21.11 -20.05
N LEU A 77 8.26 20.06 -20.39
CA LEU A 77 8.57 18.70 -19.94
C LEU A 77 9.75 18.13 -20.77
N PRO A 78 10.69 17.43 -20.11
CA PRO A 78 11.85 16.82 -20.78
C PRO A 78 11.46 15.61 -21.65
N VAL A 79 10.24 15.12 -21.55
CA VAL A 79 9.69 13.99 -22.28
C VAL A 79 8.29 14.28 -22.79
N SER A 80 7.93 13.75 -23.95
CA SER A 80 6.63 13.97 -24.58
C SER A 80 5.51 13.05 -24.04
N GLY A 81 5.86 12.03 -23.27
CA GLY A 81 4.91 11.07 -22.73
C GLY A 81 5.49 10.25 -21.58
N GLY A 82 4.59 9.59 -20.87
CA GLY A 82 4.93 8.73 -19.75
C GLY A 82 3.75 7.84 -19.36
N GLY A 83 3.96 6.97 -18.38
CA GLY A 83 2.88 6.20 -17.78
C GLY A 83 2.16 7.03 -16.73
N PHE A 84 1.02 7.63 -17.09
CA PHE A 84 0.23 8.47 -16.19
C PHE A 84 -1.07 7.80 -15.77
N LEU A 85 -1.46 8.03 -14.52
CA LEU A 85 -2.82 7.82 -14.05
C LEU A 85 -3.58 9.13 -14.25
N HIS A 86 -4.46 9.17 -15.24
CA HIS A 86 -5.20 10.39 -15.59
C HIS A 86 -6.30 10.72 -14.57
N ASP A 87 -6.80 9.70 -13.88
CA ASP A 87 -7.84 9.73 -12.86
C ASP A 87 -7.32 9.84 -11.42
N ALA A 88 -6.02 10.02 -11.22
CA ALA A 88 -5.43 10.06 -9.87
C ALA A 88 -5.89 11.24 -8.99
N ALA A 89 -6.59 12.22 -9.57
CA ALA A 89 -7.22 13.32 -8.84
C ALA A 89 -8.66 13.00 -8.40
N GLU A 90 -9.28 12.00 -9.01
CA GLU A 90 -10.63 11.57 -8.69
C GLU A 90 -10.58 10.74 -7.39
N PHE A 91 -11.21 11.28 -6.34
CA PHE A 91 -11.24 10.65 -5.02
C PHE A 91 -12.47 11.16 -4.28
N ASP A 92 -13.23 10.26 -3.68
CA ASP A 92 -14.35 10.62 -2.82
C ASP A 92 -13.91 10.73 -1.35
N PRO A 93 -13.61 11.94 -0.86
CA PRO A 93 -13.18 12.12 0.51
C PRO A 93 -14.28 11.76 1.52
N ALA A 94 -15.53 12.00 1.21
CA ALA A 94 -16.64 11.76 2.11
C ALA A 94 -16.83 10.27 2.39
N PHE A 95 -16.62 9.43 1.37
CA PHE A 95 -16.66 7.98 1.52
C PHE A 95 -15.63 7.46 2.55
N PHE A 96 -14.45 8.07 2.58
CA PHE A 96 -13.37 7.72 3.51
C PHE A 96 -13.38 8.56 4.81
N GLY A 97 -14.45 9.34 5.06
CA GLY A 97 -14.56 10.16 6.26
C GLY A 97 -13.53 11.30 6.34
N MET A 98 -13.01 11.74 5.22
CA MET A 98 -12.04 12.83 5.09
C MET A 98 -12.75 14.14 4.72
N SER A 99 -12.24 15.28 5.20
CA SER A 99 -12.64 16.58 4.68
C SER A 99 -11.99 16.84 3.31
N GLU A 100 -12.60 17.72 2.50
CA GLU A 100 -12.02 18.14 1.22
C GLU A 100 -10.60 18.72 1.39
N ALA A 101 -10.41 19.54 2.42
CA ALA A 101 -9.12 20.14 2.73
C ALA A 101 -8.06 19.09 3.08
N GLU A 102 -8.43 18.07 3.84
CA GLU A 102 -7.56 16.95 4.16
C GLU A 102 -7.22 16.12 2.91
N ALA A 103 -8.20 15.85 2.07
CA ALA A 103 -8.00 15.11 0.82
C ALA A 103 -7.08 15.85 -0.15
N LEU A 104 -7.25 17.17 -0.30
CA LEU A 104 -6.38 18.02 -1.13
C LEU A 104 -4.94 18.04 -0.61
N ALA A 105 -4.75 18.06 0.71
CA ALA A 105 -3.43 18.04 1.33
C ALA A 105 -2.78 16.65 1.33
N SER A 106 -3.55 15.59 1.10
CA SER A 106 -3.06 14.21 1.10
C SER A 106 -2.41 13.85 -0.23
N ASP A 107 -1.23 13.24 -0.14
CA ASP A 107 -0.51 12.70 -1.29
C ASP A 107 -1.45 11.75 -2.08
N PRO A 108 -1.49 11.84 -3.41
CA PRO A 108 -2.25 10.90 -4.24
C PRO A 108 -1.97 9.43 -3.94
N GLN A 109 -0.74 9.09 -3.51
CA GLN A 109 -0.42 7.72 -3.07
C GLN A 109 -1.31 7.26 -1.90
N GLN A 110 -1.58 8.15 -0.92
CA GLN A 110 -2.43 7.81 0.22
C GLN A 110 -3.89 7.60 -0.21
N ARG A 111 -4.40 8.46 -1.09
CA ARG A 111 -5.77 8.35 -1.62
C ARG A 111 -5.96 7.07 -2.42
N LEU A 112 -5.05 6.79 -3.35
CA LEU A 112 -5.06 5.56 -4.14
C LEU A 112 -4.92 4.30 -3.28
N LEU A 113 -4.11 4.33 -2.22
CA LEU A 113 -4.01 3.20 -1.30
C LEU A 113 -5.32 2.93 -0.56
N LEU A 114 -6.08 3.96 -0.18
CA LEU A 114 -7.40 3.80 0.42
C LEU A 114 -8.37 3.13 -0.55
N GLU A 115 -8.49 3.64 -1.78
CA GLU A 115 -9.35 3.06 -2.82
C GLU A 115 -8.97 1.63 -3.13
N LEU A 116 -7.69 1.37 -3.41
CA LEU A 116 -7.19 0.03 -3.75
C LEU A 116 -7.37 -0.96 -2.60
N SER A 117 -7.21 -0.52 -1.35
CA SER A 117 -7.45 -1.40 -0.20
C SER A 117 -8.92 -1.79 -0.12
N TRP A 118 -9.82 -0.84 -0.33
CA TRP A 118 -11.26 -1.10 -0.37
C TRP A 118 -11.63 -2.07 -1.49
N GLU A 119 -11.20 -1.78 -2.72
CA GLU A 119 -11.41 -2.64 -3.89
C GLU A 119 -10.85 -4.06 -3.67
N GLY A 120 -9.68 -4.17 -3.03
CA GLY A 120 -9.07 -5.45 -2.67
C GLY A 120 -9.92 -6.26 -1.71
N PHE A 121 -10.56 -5.61 -0.73
CA PHE A 121 -11.52 -6.26 0.17
C PHE A 121 -12.79 -6.67 -0.55
N GLU A 122 -13.34 -5.82 -1.42
CA GLU A 122 -14.50 -6.16 -2.24
C GLU A 122 -14.21 -7.36 -3.14
N HIS A 123 -13.07 -7.37 -3.80
CA HIS A 123 -12.62 -8.49 -4.62
C HIS A 123 -12.48 -9.79 -3.82
N ALA A 124 -12.06 -9.69 -2.57
CA ALA A 124 -11.97 -10.83 -1.64
C ALA A 124 -13.32 -11.25 -1.05
N GLY A 125 -14.38 -10.47 -1.22
CA GLY A 125 -15.66 -10.65 -0.54
C GLY A 125 -15.58 -10.43 0.97
N ILE A 126 -14.64 -9.62 1.44
CA ILE A 126 -14.40 -9.31 2.86
C ILE A 126 -15.02 -7.96 3.17
N ASN A 127 -15.89 -7.92 4.18
CA ASN A 127 -16.36 -6.65 4.74
C ASN A 127 -15.25 -6.02 5.60
N PRO A 128 -14.71 -4.83 5.24
CA PRO A 128 -13.64 -4.18 6.01
C PRO A 128 -13.98 -3.97 7.49
N GLU A 129 -15.23 -3.66 7.82
CA GLU A 129 -15.66 -3.49 9.21
C GLU A 129 -15.45 -4.75 10.07
N SER A 130 -15.48 -5.94 9.45
CA SER A 130 -15.23 -7.20 10.15
C SER A 130 -13.78 -7.37 10.59
N LEU A 131 -12.87 -6.58 10.02
CA LEU A 131 -11.44 -6.63 10.34
C LEU A 131 -11.07 -5.73 11.53
N ARG A 132 -11.98 -4.88 11.97
CA ARG A 132 -11.76 -3.97 13.10
C ARG A 132 -11.41 -4.75 14.36
N GLY A 133 -10.24 -4.44 14.95
CA GLY A 133 -9.72 -5.13 16.14
C GLY A 133 -9.24 -6.56 15.89
N SER A 134 -9.16 -7.02 14.64
CA SER A 134 -8.59 -8.31 14.27
C SER A 134 -7.06 -8.28 14.33
N ARG A 135 -6.41 -9.43 14.07
CA ARG A 135 -4.96 -9.53 13.93
C ARG A 135 -4.51 -9.34 12.48
N THR A 136 -5.13 -8.42 11.79
CA THR A 136 -4.76 -8.06 10.41
C THR A 136 -3.59 -7.09 10.42
N GLY A 137 -2.55 -7.36 9.64
CA GLY A 137 -1.42 -6.47 9.47
C GLY A 137 -1.53 -5.71 8.16
N VAL A 138 -1.18 -4.42 8.17
CA VAL A 138 -1.09 -3.58 6.98
C VAL A 138 0.37 -3.31 6.65
N TYR A 139 0.74 -3.57 5.41
CA TYR A 139 2.09 -3.35 4.89
C TYR A 139 1.99 -2.63 3.54
N ALA A 140 2.51 -1.42 3.46
CA ALA A 140 2.52 -0.64 2.23
C ALA A 140 3.91 -0.03 1.97
N GLY A 141 4.32 -0.02 0.71
CA GLY A 141 5.50 0.72 0.25
C GLY A 141 5.06 2.05 -0.34
N VAL A 142 5.66 3.15 0.13
CA VAL A 142 5.41 4.51 -0.37
C VAL A 142 6.76 5.14 -0.68
N ILE A 143 6.89 5.78 -1.82
CA ILE A 143 8.11 6.48 -2.23
C ILE A 143 7.77 7.93 -2.55
N PHE A 144 8.74 8.82 -2.27
CA PHE A 144 8.62 10.26 -2.36
C PHE A 144 7.56 10.83 -1.39
N HIS A 145 7.98 11.73 -0.53
CA HIS A 145 7.14 12.38 0.48
C HIS A 145 7.15 13.90 0.27
N ASP A 146 7.24 14.33 -0.98
CA ASP A 146 7.46 15.72 -1.38
C ASP A 146 6.18 16.42 -1.87
N TYR A 147 5.04 15.74 -1.86
CA TYR A 147 3.77 16.27 -2.34
C TYR A 147 3.40 17.61 -1.66
N ALA A 148 3.55 17.68 -0.35
CA ALA A 148 3.26 18.90 0.41
C ALA A 148 4.09 20.13 -0.03
N TYR A 149 5.31 19.90 -0.53
CA TYR A 149 6.19 20.98 -1.00
C TYR A 149 5.85 21.42 -2.43
N ARG A 150 5.09 20.63 -3.15
CA ARG A 150 4.64 20.92 -4.53
C ARG A 150 3.29 21.62 -4.58
N LEU A 151 2.55 21.59 -3.48
CA LEU A 151 1.28 22.30 -3.39
C LEU A 151 1.52 23.80 -3.37
N PRO A 152 0.74 24.61 -4.13
CA PRO A 152 0.68 26.04 -3.91
C PRO A 152 0.32 26.32 -2.45
N GLU A 153 0.57 27.57 -1.97
CA GLU A 153 0.26 27.92 -0.59
C GLU A 153 -1.17 27.50 -0.24
N PRO A 154 -1.32 26.63 0.77
CA PRO A 154 -2.66 26.18 1.13
C PRO A 154 -3.44 27.32 1.78
N PRO A 155 -4.77 27.26 1.74
CA PRO A 155 -5.60 28.09 2.59
C PRO A 155 -5.14 28.04 4.03
N GLU A 156 -5.26 29.14 4.78
CA GLU A 156 -4.74 29.30 6.16
C GLU A 156 -5.20 28.21 7.12
N ASP A 157 -6.28 27.50 6.80
CA ASP A 157 -6.88 26.45 7.64
C ASP A 157 -6.22 25.05 7.51
N VAL A 158 -5.17 24.88 6.70
CA VAL A 158 -4.63 23.55 6.35
C VAL A 158 -3.19 23.23 6.84
N PRO A 159 -2.52 24.03 7.71
CA PRO A 159 -1.09 23.76 8.02
C PRO A 159 -0.83 22.38 8.63
N GLY A 160 -1.76 21.84 9.40
CA GLY A 160 -1.63 20.53 10.03
C GLY A 160 -1.73 19.37 9.03
N TYR A 161 -2.61 19.47 8.04
CA TYR A 161 -2.85 18.41 7.06
C TYR A 161 -1.69 18.19 6.09
N ARG A 162 -0.91 19.24 5.77
CA ARG A 162 0.27 19.10 4.91
C ARG A 162 1.27 18.08 5.43
N TYR A 163 1.51 18.08 6.74
CA TYR A 163 2.47 17.18 7.37
C TYR A 163 1.96 15.73 7.32
N PHE A 164 0.72 15.52 7.70
CA PHE A 164 0.09 14.20 7.73
C PHE A 164 -0.19 13.66 6.32
N GLY A 165 -0.54 14.54 5.39
CA GLY A 165 -0.81 14.19 4.00
C GLY A 165 0.40 13.64 3.24
N SER A 166 1.64 13.95 3.67
CA SER A 166 2.86 13.48 3.01
C SER A 166 3.64 12.44 3.82
N ALA A 167 3.25 12.16 5.06
CA ALA A 167 3.98 11.21 5.90
C ALA A 167 3.65 9.75 5.54
N GLY A 168 4.66 8.95 5.17
CA GLY A 168 4.47 7.55 4.81
C GLY A 168 3.90 6.68 5.94
N SER A 169 4.21 7.02 7.21
CA SER A 169 3.61 6.34 8.37
C SER A 169 2.11 6.58 8.49
N VAL A 170 1.64 7.75 8.05
CA VAL A 170 0.21 8.09 8.05
C VAL A 170 -0.53 7.33 6.97
N ALA A 171 0.09 7.10 5.80
CA ALA A 171 -0.49 6.28 4.74
C ALA A 171 -0.93 4.90 5.27
N VAL A 172 -0.04 4.23 6.01
CA VAL A 172 -0.35 2.91 6.62
C VAL A 172 -1.36 3.03 7.75
N GLY A 173 -1.26 4.07 8.59
CA GLY A 173 -2.18 4.31 9.69
C GLY A 173 -3.61 4.63 9.25
N ARG A 174 -3.81 5.16 8.03
CA ARG A 174 -5.15 5.39 7.46
C ARG A 174 -5.83 4.11 7.00
N LEU A 175 -5.05 3.08 6.66
CA LEU A 175 -5.54 1.78 6.21
C LEU A 175 -5.83 0.84 7.39
N ALA A 176 -5.25 1.09 8.56
CA ALA A 176 -5.35 0.26 9.75
C ALA A 176 -6.53 0.66 10.64
#